data_fd3e73a55a00f5829447a0d5dbb4c713
#
_entry.id   fd3e73a55a00f5829447a0d5dbb4c713
#
_cell.length_a   1.000
_cell.length_b   1.000
_cell.length_c   1.000
_cell.angle_alpha   90.00
_cell.angle_beta   90.00
_cell.angle_gamma   90.00
#
_symmetry.space_group_name_H-M   'P 1'
#
loop_
_entity.id
_entity.type
_entity.pdbx_description
1 polymer ?
#
loop_
_entity_poly.entity_id
_entity_poly.type
_entity_poly.pdbx_seq_one_letter_code
_entity_poly.pdbx_strand_id
1 'polypeptide(L)'
;MKLTHSDTKMIHGLSVMAMVILHLFDNLEYGRMYSPVLYLLGKPLIFYIAQLSDFCVMGFAFCSGYALYKQFQELEIGTYYKRRIKSLLVLMANYWMILFIFTAISIFIGNGENMPGTFGEFIGNFFTVNTTYNGAWWYLFIYILLVLLSPLIFIICDRLPVVISSVGLLGIYFSAYYIRFKIVSDNWFLVKYGLFGMTLAEFCIGIYFFKGNWLELLGRIIKRIPRWGRIVGSIVIWGGMLIGHTLIVPSLFIAPITGLIIIVLFTLWEKPKFIESFFLLMGRHSTNIWLIHMFFYLYVFKGFVYVAQYPLAILVLMLVSCIGCSYVINMLLRPVIKQITNWSNVSAK
;
A
#
# COMPACT_ATOMS: atom_id res chain seq x y z
N MET A 1 -20.17 -12.78 4.43
CA MET A 1 -18.82 -13.20 4.03
C MET A 1 -17.82 -12.27 4.72
N LYS A 2 -16.92 -12.81 5.54
CA LYS A 2 -15.83 -12.04 6.15
C LYS A 2 -14.59 -12.19 5.30
N LEU A 3 -13.69 -11.21 5.31
CA LEU A 3 -12.40 -11.33 4.63
C LEU A 3 -11.61 -12.51 5.21
N THR A 4 -11.19 -13.41 4.33
CA THR A 4 -10.28 -14.49 4.66
C THR A 4 -8.83 -14.01 4.58
N HIS A 5 -7.89 -14.79 5.09
CA HIS A 5 -6.46 -14.51 4.94
C HIS A 5 -6.03 -14.50 3.46
N SER A 6 -6.65 -15.34 2.64
CA SER A 6 -6.44 -15.38 1.18
C SER A 6 -6.92 -14.08 0.51
N ASP A 7 -8.13 -13.60 0.87
CA ASP A 7 -8.66 -12.35 0.33
C ASP A 7 -7.74 -11.17 0.68
N THR A 8 -7.31 -11.07 1.93
CA THR A 8 -6.36 -10.03 2.37
C THR A 8 -5.05 -10.08 1.57
N LYS A 9 -4.50 -11.28 1.33
CA LYS A 9 -3.31 -11.43 0.49
C LYS A 9 -3.56 -11.00 -0.94
N MET A 10 -4.69 -11.37 -1.53
CA MET A 10 -5.03 -10.95 -2.89
C MET A 10 -5.23 -9.43 -3.01
N ILE A 11 -5.85 -8.79 -2.00
CA ILE A 11 -5.97 -7.32 -1.95
C ILE A 11 -4.59 -6.67 -1.84
N HIS A 12 -3.68 -7.20 -1.02
CA HIS A 12 -2.28 -6.71 -1.00
C HIS A 12 -1.59 -6.90 -2.35
N GLY A 13 -1.87 -8.00 -3.06
CA GLY A 13 -1.38 -8.24 -4.42
C GLY A 13 -1.90 -7.21 -5.41
N LEU A 14 -3.19 -6.89 -5.36
CA LEU A 14 -3.80 -5.85 -6.17
C LEU A 14 -3.20 -4.48 -5.85
N SER A 15 -3.07 -4.15 -4.58
CA SER A 15 -2.54 -2.86 -4.11
C SER A 15 -1.08 -2.66 -4.51
N VAL A 16 -0.23 -3.68 -4.40
CA VAL A 16 1.17 -3.55 -4.82
C VAL A 16 1.32 -3.43 -6.32
N MET A 17 0.46 -4.11 -7.10
CA MET A 17 0.39 -3.93 -8.54
C MET A 17 -0.01 -2.49 -8.92
N ALA A 18 -1.05 -1.98 -8.30
CA ALA A 18 -1.49 -0.60 -8.48
C ALA A 18 -0.36 0.39 -8.14
N MET A 19 0.32 0.20 -7.02
CA MET A 19 1.45 1.04 -6.61
C MET A 19 2.59 1.05 -7.65
N VAL A 20 2.94 -0.12 -8.19
CA VAL A 20 3.99 -0.21 -9.23
C VAL A 20 3.55 0.51 -10.51
N ILE A 21 2.30 0.32 -10.94
CA ILE A 21 1.74 1.01 -12.11
C ILE A 21 1.73 2.52 -11.89
N LEU A 22 1.27 2.99 -10.73
CA LEU A 22 1.27 4.40 -10.34
C LEU A 22 2.67 5.00 -10.50
N HIS A 23 3.66 4.43 -9.82
CA HIS A 23 5.01 5.00 -9.79
C HIS A 23 5.75 4.91 -11.13
N LEU A 24 5.43 3.96 -12.00
CA LEU A 24 6.05 3.85 -13.31
C LEU A 24 5.48 4.83 -14.34
N PHE A 25 4.19 5.19 -14.25
CA PHE A 25 3.49 5.81 -15.37
C PHE A 25 2.67 7.07 -15.02
N ASP A 26 2.62 7.52 -13.75
CA ASP A 26 1.87 8.71 -13.37
C ASP A 26 2.57 10.04 -13.69
N ASN A 27 3.83 9.98 -14.10
CA ASN A 27 4.59 11.16 -14.50
C ASN A 27 4.73 11.21 -16.03
N LEU A 28 4.19 12.28 -16.63
CA LEU A 28 4.27 12.50 -18.09
C LEU A 28 5.69 12.76 -18.59
N GLU A 29 6.61 13.23 -17.75
CA GLU A 29 8.02 13.40 -18.11
C GLU A 29 8.68 12.04 -18.40
N TYR A 30 8.25 10.98 -17.74
CA TYR A 30 8.70 9.62 -18.03
C TYR A 30 8.13 9.08 -19.36
N GLY A 31 7.14 9.76 -19.95
CA GLY A 31 6.62 9.43 -21.28
C GLY A 31 7.66 9.47 -22.40
N ARG A 32 8.84 10.06 -22.16
CA ARG A 32 10.00 9.99 -23.05
C ARG A 32 10.84 8.73 -22.86
N MET A 33 10.62 7.98 -21.79
CA MET A 33 11.39 6.77 -21.43
C MET A 33 10.73 5.49 -21.93
N TYR A 34 9.49 5.55 -22.42
CA TYR A 34 8.76 4.40 -22.95
C TYR A 34 7.89 4.79 -24.14
N SER A 35 7.45 3.78 -24.91
CA SER A 35 6.61 3.94 -26.11
C SER A 35 5.14 3.62 -25.75
N PRO A 36 4.27 4.63 -25.55
CA PRO A 36 2.86 4.41 -25.30
C PRO A 36 2.17 3.75 -26.50
N VAL A 37 1.32 2.75 -26.23
CA VAL A 37 0.60 2.01 -27.30
C VAL A 37 -0.74 2.71 -27.64
N LEU A 38 -1.41 3.25 -26.63
CA LEU A 38 -2.73 3.88 -26.75
C LEU A 38 -2.74 5.27 -26.11
N TYR A 39 -3.47 6.19 -26.73
CA TYR A 39 -3.67 7.55 -26.26
C TYR A 39 -5.14 7.85 -26.01
N LEU A 40 -5.43 8.63 -24.98
CA LEU A 40 -6.74 9.16 -24.65
C LEU A 40 -6.59 10.65 -24.34
N LEU A 41 -7.39 11.52 -24.97
CA LEU A 41 -7.34 12.97 -24.74
C LEU A 41 -5.92 13.58 -24.80
N GLY A 42 -5.09 13.11 -25.72
CA GLY A 42 -3.72 13.60 -25.94
C GLY A 42 -2.67 13.08 -24.95
N LYS A 43 -3.04 12.22 -24.00
CA LYS A 43 -2.10 11.58 -23.05
C LYS A 43 -2.11 10.05 -23.20
N PRO A 44 -1.03 9.35 -22.82
CA PRO A 44 -1.01 7.90 -22.80
C PRO A 44 -2.14 7.32 -21.94
N LEU A 45 -2.86 6.31 -22.43
CA LEU A 45 -3.91 5.63 -21.65
C LEU A 45 -3.35 5.06 -20.34
N ILE A 46 -2.11 4.57 -20.36
CA ILE A 46 -1.45 4.03 -19.16
C ILE A 46 -1.25 5.10 -18.07
N PHE A 47 -1.12 6.37 -18.42
CA PHE A 47 -1.06 7.47 -17.47
C PHE A 47 -2.37 7.60 -16.67
N TYR A 48 -3.52 7.48 -17.30
CA TYR A 48 -4.81 7.51 -16.60
C TYR A 48 -5.04 6.27 -15.73
N ILE A 49 -4.59 5.11 -16.20
CA ILE A 49 -4.61 3.88 -15.42
C ILE A 49 -3.69 4.01 -14.20
N ALA A 50 -2.54 4.65 -14.35
CA ALA A 50 -1.62 4.93 -13.26
C ALA A 50 -2.25 5.89 -12.23
N GLN A 51 -2.90 6.95 -12.66
CA GLN A 51 -3.61 7.86 -11.75
C GLN A 51 -4.73 7.14 -10.98
N LEU A 52 -5.53 6.31 -11.66
CA LEU A 52 -6.55 5.49 -11.00
C LEU A 52 -5.94 4.50 -9.98
N SER A 53 -4.66 4.18 -10.13
CA SER A 53 -3.93 3.23 -9.26
C SER A 53 -3.44 3.85 -7.94
N ASP A 54 -3.74 5.12 -7.66
CA ASP A 54 -3.41 5.82 -6.41
C ASP A 54 -4.13 5.23 -5.18
N PHE A 55 -5.17 4.42 -5.40
CA PHE A 55 -5.86 3.66 -4.36
C PHE A 55 -4.98 2.63 -3.62
N CYS A 56 -3.75 2.42 -4.05
CA CYS A 56 -2.85 1.40 -3.49
C CYS A 56 -2.70 1.50 -1.96
N VAL A 57 -2.63 2.73 -1.41
CA VAL A 57 -2.55 2.97 0.03
C VAL A 57 -3.83 2.53 0.73
N MET A 58 -4.99 2.84 0.14
CA MET A 58 -6.29 2.40 0.65
C MET A 58 -6.34 0.87 0.83
N GLY A 59 -5.81 0.10 -0.11
CA GLY A 59 -5.81 -1.37 0.01
C GLY A 59 -5.01 -1.89 1.19
N PHE A 60 -3.83 -1.34 1.44
CA PHE A 60 -2.99 -1.71 2.60
C PHE A 60 -3.60 -1.23 3.92
N ALA A 61 -4.05 0.02 3.99
CA ALA A 61 -4.63 0.61 5.20
C ALA A 61 -5.95 -0.07 5.59
N PHE A 62 -6.86 -0.28 4.63
CA PHE A 62 -8.13 -0.98 4.82
C PHE A 62 -7.93 -2.40 5.36
N CYS A 63 -7.07 -3.20 4.71
CA CYS A 63 -6.79 -4.55 5.17
C CYS A 63 -6.20 -4.57 6.59
N SER A 64 -5.32 -3.61 6.90
CA SER A 64 -4.72 -3.48 8.22
C SER A 64 -5.78 -3.13 9.27
N GLY A 65 -6.62 -2.12 9.03
CA GLY A 65 -7.71 -1.74 9.92
C GLY A 65 -8.67 -2.90 10.19
N TYR A 66 -9.10 -3.58 9.12
CA TYR A 66 -9.99 -4.74 9.20
C TYR A 66 -9.38 -5.90 10.00
N ALA A 67 -8.16 -6.30 9.65
CA ALA A 67 -7.53 -7.49 10.25
C ALA A 67 -7.05 -7.23 11.68
N LEU A 68 -6.51 -6.05 11.97
CA LEU A 68 -6.02 -5.69 13.30
C LEU A 68 -7.19 -5.51 14.27
N TYR A 69 -8.28 -4.88 13.84
CA TYR A 69 -9.47 -4.75 14.67
C TYR A 69 -10.09 -6.12 14.98
N LYS A 70 -10.21 -7.02 13.98
CA LYS A 70 -10.63 -8.39 14.21
C LYS A 70 -9.80 -9.08 15.29
N GLN A 71 -8.47 -8.98 15.21
CA GLN A 71 -7.57 -9.60 16.19
C GLN A 71 -7.67 -8.96 17.58
N PHE A 72 -7.92 -7.65 17.65
CA PHE A 72 -8.13 -6.96 18.92
C PHE A 72 -9.40 -7.43 19.63
N GLN A 73 -10.47 -7.78 18.89
CA GLN A 73 -11.70 -8.34 19.46
C GLN A 73 -11.53 -9.78 19.96
N GLU A 74 -10.56 -10.52 19.44
CA GLU A 74 -10.33 -11.94 19.76
C GLU A 74 -9.24 -12.16 20.85
N LEU A 75 -8.44 -11.15 21.17
CA LEU A 75 -7.26 -11.28 22.02
C LEU A 75 -7.28 -10.35 23.22
N GLU A 76 -6.70 -10.79 24.33
CA GLU A 76 -6.35 -9.88 25.41
C GLU A 76 -5.32 -8.84 24.97
N ILE A 77 -5.41 -7.62 25.52
CA ILE A 77 -4.61 -6.46 25.10
C ILE A 77 -3.10 -6.73 25.17
N GLY A 78 -2.63 -7.42 26.20
CA GLY A 78 -1.21 -7.78 26.35
C GLY A 78 -0.74 -8.74 25.24
N THR A 79 -1.56 -9.73 24.90
CA THR A 79 -1.29 -10.68 23.81
C THR A 79 -1.36 -9.99 22.46
N TYR A 80 -2.30 -9.06 22.27
CA TYR A 80 -2.40 -8.27 21.07
C TYR A 80 -1.10 -7.47 20.85
N TYR A 81 -0.63 -6.69 21.83
CA TYR A 81 0.59 -5.90 21.72
C TYR A 81 1.83 -6.78 21.46
N LYS A 82 1.99 -7.90 22.17
CA LYS A 82 3.11 -8.83 21.91
C LYS A 82 3.14 -9.30 20.46
N ARG A 83 1.99 -9.65 19.89
CA ARG A 83 1.89 -10.04 18.46
C ARG A 83 2.22 -8.88 17.52
N ARG A 84 1.79 -7.64 17.85
CA ARG A 84 2.05 -6.46 17.02
C ARG A 84 3.52 -6.07 17.03
N ILE A 85 4.13 -6.00 18.20
CA ILE A 85 5.56 -5.71 18.34
C ILE A 85 6.39 -6.75 17.56
N LYS A 86 6.08 -8.05 17.70
CA LYS A 86 6.75 -9.09 16.91
C LYS A 86 6.61 -8.86 15.41
N SER A 87 5.41 -8.54 14.93
CA SER A 87 5.18 -8.28 13.50
C SER A 87 5.95 -7.05 13.02
N LEU A 88 6.01 -5.98 13.84
CA LEU A 88 6.78 -4.78 13.54
C LEU A 88 8.29 -5.06 13.53
N LEU A 89 8.81 -5.86 14.48
CA LEU A 89 10.22 -6.25 14.49
C LEU A 89 10.60 -7.05 13.24
N VAL A 90 9.75 -7.96 12.78
CA VAL A 90 9.98 -8.70 11.52
C VAL A 90 9.95 -7.74 10.32
N LEU A 91 9.01 -6.80 10.28
CA LEU A 91 8.94 -5.79 9.22
C LEU A 91 10.18 -4.89 9.22
N MET A 92 10.61 -4.41 10.38
CA MET A 92 11.81 -3.59 10.52
C MET A 92 13.09 -4.34 10.15
N ALA A 93 13.21 -5.60 10.55
CA ALA A 93 14.35 -6.44 10.15
C ALA A 93 14.42 -6.62 8.63
N ASN A 94 13.27 -6.80 7.96
CA ASN A 94 13.19 -6.85 6.51
C ASN A 94 13.59 -5.51 5.86
N TYR A 95 13.06 -4.41 6.39
CA TYR A 95 13.40 -3.06 5.95
C TYR A 95 14.91 -2.77 6.08
N TRP A 96 15.50 -3.03 7.24
CA TRP A 96 16.94 -2.82 7.47
C TRP A 96 17.81 -3.70 6.58
N MET A 97 17.42 -4.94 6.35
CA MET A 97 18.12 -5.83 5.42
C MET A 97 18.14 -5.24 4.01
N ILE A 98 17.00 -4.76 3.53
CA ILE A 98 16.90 -4.09 2.22
C ILE A 98 17.72 -2.81 2.19
N LEU A 99 17.63 -1.99 3.24
CA LEU A 99 18.42 -0.76 3.39
C LEU A 99 19.93 -1.06 3.25
N PHE A 100 20.45 -2.03 4.01
CA PHE A 100 21.88 -2.37 3.97
C PHE A 100 22.29 -2.96 2.62
N ILE A 101 21.50 -3.86 2.02
CA ILE A 101 21.82 -4.46 0.72
C ILE A 101 21.89 -3.38 -0.35
N PHE A 102 20.89 -2.52 -0.47
CA PHE A 102 20.86 -1.50 -1.52
C PHE A 102 21.84 -0.36 -1.27
N THR A 103 22.16 -0.04 -0.01
CA THR A 103 23.26 0.87 0.34
C THR A 103 24.61 0.29 -0.13
N ALA A 104 24.90 -0.97 0.17
CA ALA A 104 26.11 -1.62 -0.27
C ALA A 104 26.22 -1.67 -1.81
N ILE A 105 25.14 -2.00 -2.50
CA ILE A 105 25.08 -1.98 -3.97
C ILE A 105 25.34 -0.56 -4.50
N SER A 106 24.70 0.46 -3.89
CA SER A 106 24.85 1.86 -4.30
C SER A 106 26.29 2.33 -4.19
N ILE A 107 26.98 2.00 -3.11
CA ILE A 107 28.42 2.27 -2.94
C ILE A 107 29.24 1.55 -4.01
N PHE A 108 28.95 0.26 -4.23
CA PHE A 108 29.71 -0.56 -5.17
C PHE A 108 29.61 -0.06 -6.63
N ILE A 109 28.44 0.49 -7.03
CA ILE A 109 28.27 1.07 -8.38
C ILE A 109 28.69 2.54 -8.49
N GLY A 110 29.36 3.10 -7.44
CA GLY A 110 29.85 4.48 -7.45
C GLY A 110 28.82 5.56 -7.15
N ASN A 111 27.65 5.21 -6.60
CA ASN A 111 26.57 6.14 -6.25
C ASN A 111 26.51 6.43 -4.73
N GLY A 112 27.64 6.26 -4.02
CA GLY A 112 27.72 6.42 -2.57
C GLY A 112 27.41 7.83 -2.06
N GLU A 113 27.60 8.85 -2.88
CA GLU A 113 27.26 10.24 -2.54
C GLU A 113 25.74 10.44 -2.34
N ASN A 114 24.89 9.67 -3.04
CA ASN A 114 23.44 9.75 -2.93
C ASN A 114 22.88 8.72 -1.93
N MET A 115 23.57 7.58 -1.77
CA MET A 115 23.18 6.51 -0.85
C MET A 115 24.43 5.71 -0.44
N PRO A 116 24.93 5.81 0.81
CA PRO A 116 24.28 6.38 2.00
C PRO A 116 24.30 7.91 2.11
N GLY A 117 25.06 8.66 1.28
CA GLY A 117 25.21 10.09 1.46
C GLY A 117 25.85 10.43 2.80
N THR A 118 25.30 11.40 3.52
CA THR A 118 25.76 11.78 4.85
C THR A 118 25.32 10.79 5.93
N PHE A 119 26.06 10.74 7.05
CA PHE A 119 25.69 9.91 8.20
C PHE A 119 24.30 10.27 8.75
N GLY A 120 23.95 11.56 8.79
CA GLY A 120 22.63 12.02 9.23
C GLY A 120 21.49 11.52 8.33
N GLU A 121 21.68 11.50 7.01
CA GLU A 121 20.71 10.94 6.06
C GLU A 121 20.53 9.43 6.26
N PHE A 122 21.66 8.71 6.46
CA PHE A 122 21.58 7.27 6.73
C PHE A 122 20.79 6.98 8.01
N ILE A 123 21.08 7.68 9.11
CA ILE A 123 20.37 7.51 10.39
C ILE A 123 18.90 7.91 10.26
N GLY A 124 18.59 8.99 9.54
CA GLY A 124 17.19 9.39 9.27
C GLY A 124 16.40 8.33 8.51
N ASN A 125 16.99 7.70 7.51
CA ASN A 125 16.38 6.58 6.79
C ASN A 125 16.33 5.31 7.65
N PHE A 126 17.39 5.00 8.42
CA PHE A 126 17.41 3.82 9.30
C PHE A 126 16.25 3.82 10.30
N PHE A 127 15.89 4.97 10.86
CA PHE A 127 14.75 5.13 11.77
C PHE A 127 13.44 5.49 11.06
N THR A 128 13.40 5.44 9.74
CA THR A 128 12.20 5.77 8.92
C THR A 128 11.68 7.21 9.05
N VAL A 129 12.45 8.07 9.71
CA VAL A 129 12.12 9.50 9.88
C VAL A 129 12.19 10.23 8.54
N ASN A 130 13.24 9.95 7.77
CA ASN A 130 13.44 10.40 6.40
C ASN A 130 13.20 9.25 5.41
N THR A 131 12.92 9.59 4.16
CA THR A 131 12.69 8.63 3.08
C THR A 131 13.39 9.06 1.80
N THR A 132 14.60 9.61 1.95
CA THR A 132 15.41 10.15 0.84
C THR A 132 15.89 9.07 -0.12
N TYR A 133 16.13 7.85 0.38
CA TYR A 133 16.60 6.73 -0.45
C TYR A 133 15.48 6.03 -1.24
N ASN A 134 14.24 6.18 -0.80
CA ASN A 134 13.09 5.59 -1.48
C ASN A 134 11.81 6.32 -1.04
N GLY A 135 11.25 7.11 -1.93
CA GLY A 135 10.06 7.91 -1.64
C GLY A 135 8.85 7.10 -1.18
N ALA A 136 8.72 5.82 -1.61
CA ALA A 136 7.61 4.96 -1.20
C ALA A 136 7.70 4.50 0.27
N TRP A 137 8.82 4.70 0.95
CA TRP A 137 8.99 4.30 2.36
C TRP A 137 8.25 5.20 3.35
N TRP A 138 7.70 6.32 2.91
CA TRP A 138 6.91 7.20 3.79
C TRP A 138 5.79 6.45 4.54
N TYR A 139 5.23 5.42 3.91
CA TYR A 139 4.14 4.64 4.49
C TYR A 139 4.60 3.77 5.67
N LEU A 140 5.89 3.39 5.75
CA LEU A 140 6.41 2.55 6.84
C LEU A 140 6.29 3.24 8.20
N PHE A 141 6.71 4.50 8.30
CA PHE A 141 6.57 5.29 9.53
C PHE A 141 5.10 5.43 9.94
N ILE A 142 4.23 5.75 8.98
CA ILE A 142 2.79 5.91 9.23
C ILE A 142 2.16 4.58 9.66
N TYR A 143 2.54 3.48 9.02
CA TYR A 143 2.07 2.14 9.39
C TYR A 143 2.48 1.74 10.80
N ILE A 144 3.73 2.00 11.20
CA ILE A 144 4.19 1.76 12.58
C ILE A 144 3.33 2.54 13.58
N LEU A 145 3.10 3.83 13.32
CA LEU A 145 2.22 4.64 14.18
C LEU A 145 0.80 4.09 14.27
N LEU A 146 0.19 3.72 13.13
CA LEU A 146 -1.15 3.14 13.11
C LEU A 146 -1.23 1.84 13.91
N VAL A 147 -0.22 0.96 13.80
CA VAL A 147 -0.17 -0.31 14.55
C VAL A 147 -0.01 -0.05 16.05
N LEU A 148 0.87 0.87 16.45
CA LEU A 148 1.08 1.19 17.86
C LEU A 148 -0.13 1.89 18.49
N LEU A 149 -0.78 2.78 17.76
CA LEU A 149 -1.97 3.51 18.21
C LEU A 149 -3.27 2.71 18.01
N SER A 150 -3.22 1.55 17.34
CA SER A 150 -4.42 0.82 16.95
C SER A 150 -5.37 0.49 18.11
N PRO A 151 -4.95 0.09 19.34
CA PRO A 151 -5.88 -0.16 20.42
C PRO A 151 -6.64 1.11 20.85
N LEU A 152 -5.97 2.27 20.86
CA LEU A 152 -6.61 3.54 21.15
C LEU A 152 -7.65 3.90 20.08
N ILE A 153 -7.26 3.74 18.81
CA ILE A 153 -8.16 3.96 17.66
C ILE A 153 -9.38 3.04 17.77
N PHE A 154 -9.20 1.77 18.10
CA PHE A 154 -10.30 0.81 18.26
C PHE A 154 -11.24 1.18 19.39
N ILE A 155 -10.71 1.55 20.56
CA ILE A 155 -11.50 2.00 21.70
C ILE A 155 -12.34 3.25 21.33
N ILE A 156 -11.74 4.20 20.61
CA ILE A 156 -12.46 5.39 20.12
C ILE A 156 -13.59 4.99 19.16
N CYS A 157 -13.29 4.12 18.16
CA CYS A 157 -14.28 3.62 17.22
C CYS A 157 -15.39 2.78 17.88
N ASP A 158 -15.14 2.18 19.06
CA ASP A 158 -16.13 1.40 19.79
C ASP A 158 -17.00 2.27 20.69
N ARG A 159 -16.43 3.29 21.33
CA ARG A 159 -17.15 4.16 22.28
C ARG A 159 -17.97 5.24 21.61
N LEU A 160 -17.52 5.76 20.46
CA LEU A 160 -18.22 6.84 19.78
C LEU A 160 -19.30 6.28 18.83
N PRO A 161 -20.46 6.94 18.75
CA PRO A 161 -21.43 6.68 17.70
C PRO A 161 -20.78 6.78 16.31
N VAL A 162 -21.13 5.88 15.40
CA VAL A 162 -20.53 5.80 14.06
C VAL A 162 -20.61 7.15 13.33
N VAL A 163 -21.71 7.89 13.49
CA VAL A 163 -21.87 9.22 12.86
C VAL A 163 -20.83 10.21 13.40
N ILE A 164 -20.65 10.29 14.73
CA ILE A 164 -19.69 11.24 15.35
C ILE A 164 -18.26 10.90 14.95
N SER A 165 -17.90 9.62 15.01
CA SER A 165 -16.56 9.19 14.61
C SER A 165 -16.31 9.38 13.13
N SER A 166 -17.31 9.16 12.25
CA SER A 166 -17.19 9.43 10.82
C SER A 166 -17.01 10.91 10.50
N VAL A 167 -17.76 11.79 11.16
CA VAL A 167 -17.60 13.25 11.02
C VAL A 167 -16.20 13.69 11.48
N GLY A 168 -15.74 13.19 12.64
CA GLY A 168 -14.38 13.46 13.11
C GLY A 168 -13.30 12.97 12.15
N LEU A 169 -13.44 11.78 11.60
CA LEU A 169 -12.51 11.22 10.60
C LEU A 169 -12.50 12.03 9.30
N LEU A 170 -13.67 12.48 8.82
CA LEU A 170 -13.75 13.36 7.65
C LEU A 170 -13.06 14.70 7.94
N GLY A 171 -13.24 15.28 9.14
CA GLY A 171 -12.53 16.49 9.55
C GLY A 171 -11.00 16.30 9.56
N ILE A 172 -10.51 15.18 10.10
CA ILE A 172 -9.08 14.83 10.07
C ILE A 172 -8.61 14.64 8.61
N TYR A 173 -9.36 13.92 7.79
CA TYR A 173 -9.01 13.68 6.39
C TYR A 173 -8.90 14.99 5.60
N PHE A 174 -9.90 15.86 5.69
CA PHE A 174 -9.90 17.15 4.98
C PHE A 174 -8.78 18.08 5.46
N SER A 175 -8.55 18.19 6.77
CA SER A 175 -7.45 19.01 7.29
C SER A 175 -6.08 18.44 6.89
N ALA A 176 -5.90 17.14 6.95
CA ALA A 176 -4.68 16.46 6.50
C ALA A 176 -4.42 16.64 5.00
N TYR A 177 -5.47 16.49 4.18
CA TYR A 177 -5.41 16.75 2.74
C TYR A 177 -5.06 18.21 2.44
N TYR A 178 -5.72 19.17 3.12
CA TYR A 178 -5.47 20.59 2.93
C TYR A 178 -4.02 20.97 3.28
N ILE A 179 -3.52 20.49 4.42
CA ILE A 179 -2.13 20.71 4.82
C ILE A 179 -1.15 20.14 3.80
N ARG A 180 -1.39 18.91 3.33
CA ARG A 180 -0.49 18.23 2.40
C ARG A 180 -0.43 18.87 1.01
N PHE A 181 -1.56 19.32 0.47
CA PHE A 181 -1.67 19.73 -0.94
C PHE A 181 -1.91 21.22 -1.16
N LYS A 182 -2.28 21.97 -0.12
CA LYS A 182 -2.56 23.41 -0.25
C LYS A 182 -1.56 24.26 0.53
N ILE A 183 -1.18 23.85 1.75
CA ILE A 183 -0.17 24.58 2.54
C ILE A 183 1.24 24.26 2.03
N VAL A 184 1.49 23.02 1.60
CA VAL A 184 2.80 22.55 1.07
C VAL A 184 3.94 22.98 2.02
N SER A 185 3.91 22.51 3.26
CA SER A 185 4.87 22.90 4.29
C SER A 185 6.05 21.94 4.32
N ASP A 186 7.26 22.49 4.53
CA ASP A 186 8.48 21.69 4.82
C ASP A 186 8.57 21.29 6.30
N ASN A 187 7.61 21.72 7.14
CA ASN A 187 7.57 21.33 8.54
C ASN A 187 7.30 19.84 8.66
N TRP A 188 8.23 19.11 9.25
CA TRP A 188 8.19 17.65 9.38
C TRP A 188 6.89 17.15 10.04
N PHE A 189 6.41 17.82 11.10
CA PHE A 189 5.18 17.42 11.81
C PHE A 189 3.94 17.61 10.94
N LEU A 190 3.85 18.69 10.17
CA LEU A 190 2.73 18.94 9.27
C LEU A 190 2.71 17.94 8.11
N VAL A 191 3.88 17.63 7.55
CA VAL A 191 4.02 16.58 6.52
C VAL A 191 3.55 15.22 7.06
N LYS A 192 4.03 14.83 8.26
CA LYS A 192 3.63 13.54 8.87
C LYS A 192 2.16 13.53 9.28
N TYR A 193 1.60 14.65 9.74
CA TYR A 193 0.18 14.77 10.02
C TYR A 193 -0.66 14.59 8.75
N GLY A 194 -0.30 15.23 7.64
CA GLY A 194 -0.99 15.07 6.36
C GLY A 194 -1.02 13.61 5.90
N LEU A 195 0.11 12.92 5.98
CA LEU A 195 0.23 11.50 5.64
C LEU A 195 -0.59 10.61 6.60
N PHE A 196 -0.45 10.84 7.90
CA PHE A 196 -1.13 10.05 8.93
C PHE A 196 -2.65 10.22 8.88
N GLY A 197 -3.15 11.46 8.81
CA GLY A 197 -4.58 11.74 8.87
C GLY A 197 -5.35 11.16 7.67
N MET A 198 -4.77 11.23 6.46
CA MET A 198 -5.35 10.60 5.28
C MET A 198 -5.39 9.07 5.43
N THR A 199 -4.27 8.45 5.82
CA THR A 199 -4.16 7.00 5.98
C THR A 199 -5.01 6.47 7.16
N LEU A 200 -5.16 7.25 8.23
CA LEU A 200 -6.03 6.93 9.37
C LEU A 200 -7.49 6.76 8.93
N ALA A 201 -7.98 7.64 8.06
CA ALA A 201 -9.34 7.53 7.55
C ALA A 201 -9.53 6.21 6.76
N GLU A 202 -8.58 5.87 5.90
CA GLU A 202 -8.58 4.62 5.14
C GLU A 202 -8.52 3.38 6.06
N PHE A 203 -7.71 3.43 7.10
CA PHE A 203 -7.60 2.39 8.12
C PHE A 203 -8.93 2.21 8.88
N CYS A 204 -9.58 3.31 9.28
CA CYS A 204 -10.85 3.27 9.99
C CYS A 204 -12.01 2.78 9.12
N ILE A 205 -11.99 3.03 7.80
CA ILE A 205 -12.95 2.41 6.87
C ILE A 205 -12.87 0.88 6.98
N GLY A 206 -11.67 0.30 7.07
CA GLY A 206 -11.49 -1.14 7.29
C GLY A 206 -12.12 -1.63 8.60
N ILE A 207 -12.00 -0.87 9.70
CA ILE A 207 -12.63 -1.17 10.99
C ILE A 207 -14.15 -1.19 10.85
N TYR A 208 -14.72 -0.16 10.26
CA TYR A 208 -16.18 -0.06 10.09
C TYR A 208 -16.75 -1.12 9.15
N PHE A 209 -15.99 -1.51 8.13
CA PHE A 209 -16.39 -2.64 7.27
C PHE A 209 -16.46 -3.96 8.05
N PHE A 210 -15.54 -4.19 9.00
CA PHE A 210 -15.62 -5.35 9.87
C PHE A 210 -16.82 -5.24 10.82
N LYS A 211 -16.98 -4.12 11.54
CA LYS A 211 -18.06 -3.91 12.52
C LYS A 211 -19.46 -4.05 11.90
N GLY A 212 -19.68 -3.44 10.74
CA GLY A 212 -20.95 -3.45 10.05
C GLY A 212 -21.23 -4.70 9.21
N ASN A 213 -20.31 -5.65 9.13
CA ASN A 213 -20.38 -6.80 8.21
C ASN A 213 -20.72 -6.39 6.76
N TRP A 214 -20.21 -5.22 6.32
CA TRP A 214 -20.58 -4.60 5.04
C TRP A 214 -20.28 -5.50 3.84
N LEU A 215 -19.19 -6.27 3.85
CA LEU A 215 -18.87 -7.20 2.76
C LEU A 215 -19.92 -8.30 2.61
N GLU A 216 -20.49 -8.76 3.71
CA GLU A 216 -21.56 -9.75 3.66
C GLU A 216 -22.87 -9.14 3.12
N LEU A 217 -23.21 -7.93 3.57
CA LEU A 217 -24.39 -7.22 3.08
C LEU A 217 -24.28 -6.95 1.58
N LEU A 218 -23.15 -6.38 1.13
CA LEU A 218 -22.91 -6.10 -0.29
C LEU A 218 -22.87 -7.39 -1.13
N GLY A 219 -22.25 -8.46 -0.61
CA GLY A 219 -22.24 -9.76 -1.27
C GLY A 219 -23.64 -10.34 -1.47
N ARG A 220 -24.55 -10.18 -0.49
CA ARG A 220 -25.95 -10.59 -0.63
C ARG A 220 -26.69 -9.79 -1.70
N ILE A 221 -26.44 -8.48 -1.77
CA ILE A 221 -27.05 -7.60 -2.79
C ILE A 221 -26.54 -7.98 -4.18
N ILE A 222 -25.23 -8.07 -4.35
CA ILE A 222 -24.59 -8.35 -5.66
C ILE A 222 -24.97 -9.73 -6.19
N LYS A 223 -25.14 -10.73 -5.33
CA LYS A 223 -25.60 -12.08 -5.76
C LYS A 223 -27.03 -12.09 -6.33
N ARG A 224 -27.86 -11.11 -5.99
CA ARG A 224 -29.21 -10.97 -6.58
C ARG A 224 -29.18 -10.43 -8.01
N ILE A 225 -28.06 -9.80 -8.41
CA ILE A 225 -27.89 -9.26 -9.77
C ILE A 225 -27.47 -10.42 -10.68
N PRO A 226 -28.12 -10.62 -11.84
CA PRO A 226 -27.73 -11.66 -12.78
C PRO A 226 -26.30 -11.44 -13.29
N ARG A 227 -25.63 -12.52 -13.71
CA ARG A 227 -24.20 -12.49 -14.09
C ARG A 227 -23.88 -11.41 -15.11
N TRP A 228 -24.70 -11.27 -16.15
CA TRP A 228 -24.51 -10.22 -17.16
C TRP A 228 -24.61 -8.82 -16.57
N GLY A 229 -25.56 -8.58 -15.66
CA GLY A 229 -25.71 -7.28 -14.96
C GLY A 229 -24.52 -6.94 -14.08
N ARG A 230 -23.89 -7.93 -13.43
CA ARG A 230 -22.65 -7.75 -12.67
C ARG A 230 -21.49 -7.36 -13.58
N ILE A 231 -21.35 -7.99 -14.75
CA ILE A 231 -20.30 -7.68 -15.71
C ILE A 231 -20.50 -6.26 -16.26
N VAL A 232 -21.68 -5.94 -16.76
CA VAL A 232 -22.00 -4.61 -17.30
C VAL A 232 -21.84 -3.53 -16.22
N GLY A 233 -22.39 -3.77 -15.03
CA GLY A 233 -22.25 -2.86 -13.89
C GLY A 233 -20.77 -2.61 -13.51
N SER A 234 -19.93 -3.65 -13.51
CA SER A 234 -18.50 -3.49 -13.25
C SER A 234 -17.83 -2.64 -14.33
N ILE A 235 -18.12 -2.88 -15.60
CA ILE A 235 -17.57 -2.08 -16.71
C ILE A 235 -17.98 -0.61 -16.59
N VAL A 236 -19.24 -0.35 -16.29
CA VAL A 236 -19.76 1.02 -16.10
C VAL A 236 -19.09 1.71 -14.92
N ILE A 237 -18.91 0.99 -13.79
CA ILE A 237 -18.24 1.54 -12.60
C ILE A 237 -16.76 1.84 -12.90
N TRP A 238 -16.05 0.92 -13.55
CA TRP A 238 -14.65 1.13 -13.92
C TRP A 238 -14.48 2.30 -14.90
N GLY A 239 -15.34 2.38 -15.93
CA GLY A 239 -15.36 3.51 -16.87
C GLY A 239 -15.68 4.83 -16.16
N GLY A 240 -16.68 4.83 -15.29
CA GLY A 240 -17.04 6.01 -14.50
C GLY A 240 -15.93 6.48 -13.56
N MET A 241 -15.22 5.54 -12.91
CA MET A 241 -14.06 5.87 -12.10
C MET A 241 -12.92 6.46 -12.94
N LEU A 242 -12.61 5.86 -14.09
CA LEU A 242 -11.59 6.39 -14.99
C LEU A 242 -11.92 7.82 -15.43
N ILE A 243 -13.17 8.07 -15.85
CA ILE A 243 -13.65 9.41 -16.24
C ILE A 243 -13.55 10.37 -15.04
N GLY A 244 -13.97 9.94 -13.85
CA GLY A 244 -13.89 10.73 -12.63
C GLY A 244 -12.47 11.19 -12.32
N HIS A 245 -11.50 10.29 -12.42
CA HIS A 245 -10.08 10.61 -12.24
C HIS A 245 -9.51 11.54 -13.33
N THR A 246 -10.08 11.56 -14.53
CA THR A 246 -9.64 12.52 -15.56
C THR A 246 -10.16 13.93 -15.32
N LEU A 247 -11.26 14.07 -14.60
CA LEU A 247 -11.96 15.36 -14.36
C LEU A 247 -11.65 15.95 -12.97
N ILE A 248 -11.29 15.11 -12.00
CA ILE A 248 -11.03 15.53 -10.60
C ILE A 248 -9.54 15.52 -10.34
N VAL A 249 -8.98 16.72 -10.16
CA VAL A 249 -7.56 16.90 -9.82
C VAL A 249 -7.47 17.70 -8.53
N PRO A 250 -6.67 17.23 -7.54
CA PRO A 250 -5.83 16.02 -7.53
C PRO A 250 -6.64 14.75 -7.23
N SER A 251 -6.32 13.67 -7.93
CA SER A 251 -7.02 12.37 -7.79
C SER A 251 -6.95 11.77 -6.39
N LEU A 252 -5.87 11.97 -5.66
CA LEU A 252 -5.69 11.53 -4.26
C LEU A 252 -6.82 11.94 -3.32
N PHE A 253 -7.58 12.99 -3.64
CA PHE A 253 -8.74 13.37 -2.85
C PHE A 253 -9.84 12.31 -2.84
N ILE A 254 -10.04 11.63 -3.96
CA ILE A 254 -11.08 10.60 -4.12
C ILE A 254 -10.54 9.18 -4.00
N ALA A 255 -9.21 9.00 -3.84
CA ALA A 255 -8.56 7.69 -3.74
C ALA A 255 -9.19 6.76 -2.68
N PRO A 256 -9.61 7.20 -1.48
CA PRO A 256 -10.28 6.34 -0.52
C PRO A 256 -11.63 5.79 -1.04
N ILE A 257 -12.38 6.58 -1.80
CA ILE A 257 -13.69 6.18 -2.34
C ILE A 257 -13.46 5.20 -3.51
N THR A 258 -12.63 5.56 -4.48
CA THR A 258 -12.32 4.69 -5.62
C THR A 258 -11.66 3.40 -5.17
N GLY A 259 -10.74 3.48 -4.21
CA GLY A 259 -10.08 2.33 -3.63
C GLY A 259 -11.06 1.39 -2.91
N LEU A 260 -11.99 1.93 -2.14
CA LEU A 260 -13.02 1.12 -1.49
C LEU A 260 -13.90 0.38 -2.51
N ILE A 261 -14.34 1.07 -3.56
CA ILE A 261 -15.15 0.46 -4.64
C ILE A 261 -14.35 -0.67 -5.30
N ILE A 262 -13.08 -0.42 -5.65
CA ILE A 262 -12.21 -1.41 -6.29
C ILE A 262 -12.02 -2.63 -5.38
N ILE A 263 -11.72 -2.42 -4.08
CA ILE A 263 -11.53 -3.51 -3.12
C ILE A 263 -12.80 -4.36 -2.99
N VAL A 264 -13.96 -3.72 -2.89
CA VAL A 264 -15.25 -4.42 -2.77
C VAL A 264 -15.54 -5.23 -4.03
N LEU A 265 -15.45 -4.61 -5.21
CA LEU A 265 -15.66 -5.30 -6.50
C LEU A 265 -14.69 -6.45 -6.67
N PHE A 266 -13.41 -6.23 -6.40
CA PHE A 266 -12.38 -7.27 -6.47
C PHE A 266 -12.63 -8.42 -5.50
N THR A 267 -13.03 -8.13 -4.26
CA THR A 267 -13.31 -9.15 -3.24
C THR A 267 -14.52 -9.99 -3.59
N LEU A 268 -15.57 -9.38 -4.14
CA LEU A 268 -16.82 -10.05 -4.47
C LEU A 268 -16.84 -10.70 -5.86
N TRP A 269 -15.81 -10.42 -6.67
CA TRP A 269 -15.66 -11.07 -7.98
C TRP A 269 -15.24 -12.53 -7.83
N GLU A 270 -15.94 -13.42 -8.52
CA GLU A 270 -15.60 -14.84 -8.65
C GLU A 270 -14.45 -14.97 -9.67
N LYS A 271 -13.23 -14.97 -9.16
CA LYS A 271 -12.02 -14.98 -9.97
C LYS A 271 -11.70 -16.39 -10.50
N PRO A 272 -11.23 -16.53 -11.75
CA PRO A 272 -10.60 -17.76 -12.21
C PRO A 272 -9.36 -18.11 -11.37
N LYS A 273 -9.07 -19.40 -11.20
CA LYS A 273 -7.94 -19.88 -10.36
C LYS A 273 -6.58 -19.29 -10.73
N PHE A 274 -6.31 -19.05 -12.02
CA PHE A 274 -5.05 -18.45 -12.43
C PHE A 274 -4.92 -16.99 -11.97
N ILE A 275 -6.01 -16.23 -11.98
CA ILE A 275 -6.07 -14.86 -11.46
C ILE A 275 -5.88 -14.85 -9.93
N GLU A 276 -6.52 -15.76 -9.22
CA GLU A 276 -6.33 -15.92 -7.77
C GLU A 276 -4.86 -16.22 -7.45
N SER A 277 -4.27 -17.20 -8.16
CA SER A 277 -2.87 -17.60 -7.98
C SER A 277 -1.90 -16.46 -8.24
N PHE A 278 -2.16 -15.65 -9.27
CA PHE A 278 -1.37 -14.48 -9.61
C PHE A 278 -1.41 -13.44 -8.47
N PHE A 279 -2.61 -13.03 -8.02
CA PHE A 279 -2.70 -12.05 -6.94
C PHE A 279 -2.21 -12.58 -5.60
N LEU A 280 -2.33 -13.88 -5.34
CA LEU A 280 -1.72 -14.51 -4.16
C LEU A 280 -0.18 -14.50 -4.24
N LEU A 281 0.41 -14.68 -5.42
CA LEU A 281 1.85 -14.55 -5.62
C LEU A 281 2.29 -13.11 -5.34
N MET A 282 1.64 -12.12 -5.97
CA MET A 282 1.91 -10.70 -5.73
C MET A 282 1.77 -10.34 -4.24
N GLY A 283 0.71 -10.81 -3.59
CA GLY A 283 0.46 -10.54 -2.17
C GLY A 283 1.48 -11.19 -1.22
N ARG A 284 2.04 -12.35 -1.58
CA ARG A 284 3.13 -12.97 -0.81
C ARG A 284 4.42 -12.16 -0.83
N HIS A 285 4.67 -11.47 -1.93
CA HIS A 285 5.87 -10.65 -2.14
C HIS A 285 5.61 -9.14 -1.97
N SER A 286 4.38 -8.73 -1.63
CA SER A 286 3.95 -7.33 -1.65
C SER A 286 4.82 -6.40 -0.82
N THR A 287 5.22 -6.81 0.39
CA THR A 287 6.10 -6.02 1.26
C THR A 287 7.46 -5.75 0.61
N ASN A 288 8.09 -6.79 0.05
CA ASN A 288 9.39 -6.61 -0.59
C ASN A 288 9.27 -5.81 -1.89
N ILE A 289 8.26 -6.09 -2.74
CA ILE A 289 8.01 -5.30 -3.95
C ILE A 289 7.84 -3.83 -3.58
N TRP A 290 7.03 -3.51 -2.56
CA TRP A 290 6.87 -2.14 -2.07
C TRP A 290 8.20 -1.52 -1.64
N LEU A 291 9.02 -2.23 -0.87
CA LEU A 291 10.25 -1.69 -0.33
C LEU A 291 11.37 -1.51 -1.36
N ILE A 292 11.36 -2.27 -2.48
CA ILE A 292 12.50 -2.31 -3.42
C ILE A 292 12.21 -1.72 -4.81
N HIS A 293 10.95 -1.61 -5.25
CA HIS A 293 10.63 -1.27 -6.65
C HIS A 293 11.26 0.03 -7.15
N MET A 294 11.33 1.06 -6.29
CA MET A 294 11.91 2.35 -6.71
C MET A 294 13.41 2.29 -6.99
N PHE A 295 14.13 1.30 -6.46
CA PHE A 295 15.55 1.12 -6.78
C PHE A 295 15.78 0.67 -8.23
N PHE A 296 14.80 0.02 -8.86
CA PHE A 296 14.92 -0.49 -10.22
C PHE A 296 14.62 0.54 -11.31
N TYR A 297 13.96 1.65 -11.00
CA TYR A 297 13.65 2.62 -12.05
C TYR A 297 14.14 4.04 -11.75
N LEU A 298 14.39 4.39 -10.48
CA LEU A 298 14.65 5.78 -10.10
C LEU A 298 15.99 5.99 -9.39
N TYR A 299 16.35 5.12 -8.40
CA TYR A 299 17.48 5.43 -7.52
C TYR A 299 18.77 4.67 -7.87
N VAL A 300 18.81 3.36 -7.73
CA VAL A 300 20.04 2.57 -7.85
C VAL A 300 20.27 2.11 -9.30
N PHE A 301 19.27 1.50 -9.93
CA PHE A 301 19.34 1.03 -11.31
C PHE A 301 18.52 1.93 -12.24
N LYS A 302 18.85 3.23 -12.22
CA LYS A 302 18.08 4.28 -12.91
C LYS A 302 17.79 3.91 -14.37
N GLY A 303 16.50 3.86 -14.72
CA GLY A 303 16.08 3.59 -16.08
C GLY A 303 16.11 2.12 -16.51
N PHE A 304 16.59 1.21 -15.67
CA PHE A 304 16.73 -0.23 -16.01
C PHE A 304 15.46 -0.84 -16.61
N VAL A 305 14.32 -0.62 -15.98
CA VAL A 305 13.07 -1.25 -16.44
C VAL A 305 12.54 -0.65 -17.75
N TYR A 306 12.88 0.61 -18.04
CA TYR A 306 12.44 1.29 -19.27
C TYR A 306 13.14 0.79 -20.54
N VAL A 307 14.21 0.00 -20.43
CA VAL A 307 14.83 -0.69 -21.55
C VAL A 307 13.81 -1.59 -22.30
N ALA A 308 12.78 -2.06 -21.60
CA ALA A 308 11.70 -2.85 -22.18
C ALA A 308 10.73 -2.03 -23.08
N GLN A 309 10.84 -0.71 -23.13
CA GLN A 309 10.15 0.24 -24.00
C GLN A 309 8.62 0.28 -23.88
N TYR A 310 7.93 -0.86 -23.87
CA TYR A 310 6.47 -0.93 -23.85
C TYR A 310 5.90 -1.08 -22.44
N PRO A 311 4.81 -0.39 -22.08
CA PRO A 311 4.28 -0.37 -20.71
C PRO A 311 4.08 -1.76 -20.08
N LEU A 312 3.52 -2.70 -20.83
CA LEU A 312 3.32 -4.06 -20.32
C LEU A 312 4.65 -4.78 -20.08
N ALA A 313 5.61 -4.65 -20.99
CA ALA A 313 6.94 -5.25 -20.86
C ALA A 313 7.73 -4.63 -19.69
N ILE A 314 7.63 -3.31 -19.51
CA ILE A 314 8.21 -2.58 -18.38
C ILE A 314 7.62 -3.12 -17.05
N LEU A 315 6.30 -3.26 -16.98
CA LEU A 315 5.62 -3.79 -15.80
C LEU A 315 6.07 -5.24 -15.50
N VAL A 316 6.14 -6.10 -16.52
CA VAL A 316 6.60 -7.49 -16.37
C VAL A 316 8.05 -7.51 -15.88
N LEU A 317 8.95 -6.74 -16.49
CA LEU A 317 10.36 -6.68 -16.11
C LEU A 317 10.51 -6.19 -14.66
N MET A 318 9.76 -5.15 -14.26
CA MET A 318 9.74 -4.66 -12.89
C MET A 318 9.30 -5.74 -11.90
N LEU A 319 8.19 -6.41 -12.17
CA LEU A 319 7.65 -7.43 -11.27
C LEU A 319 8.57 -8.65 -11.17
N VAL A 320 9.12 -9.13 -12.28
CA VAL A 320 10.09 -10.26 -12.29
C VAL A 320 11.32 -9.89 -11.47
N SER A 321 11.88 -8.70 -11.68
CA SER A 321 13.05 -8.22 -10.92
C SER A 321 12.75 -8.12 -9.43
N CYS A 322 11.62 -7.52 -9.06
CA CYS A 322 11.22 -7.39 -7.65
C CYS A 322 10.94 -8.75 -7.00
N ILE A 323 10.28 -9.68 -7.69
CA ILE A 323 10.00 -11.02 -7.17
C ILE A 323 11.30 -11.82 -7.01
N GLY A 324 12.21 -11.75 -7.99
CA GLY A 324 13.52 -12.39 -7.91
C GLY A 324 14.32 -11.90 -6.69
N CYS A 325 14.44 -10.57 -6.51
CA CYS A 325 15.01 -9.99 -5.31
C CYS A 325 14.29 -10.41 -4.03
N SER A 326 12.97 -10.44 -4.05
CA SER A 326 12.19 -10.84 -2.88
C SER A 326 12.47 -12.28 -2.43
N TYR A 327 12.72 -13.21 -3.34
CA TYR A 327 13.15 -14.57 -2.98
C TYR A 327 14.48 -14.57 -2.27
N VAL A 328 15.47 -13.82 -2.77
CA VAL A 328 16.80 -13.69 -2.14
C VAL A 328 16.69 -13.06 -0.76
N ILE A 329 15.97 -11.93 -0.64
CA ILE A 329 15.76 -11.24 0.64
C ILE A 329 15.08 -12.17 1.65
N ASN A 330 14.01 -12.88 1.25
CA ASN A 330 13.32 -13.81 2.13
C ASN A 330 14.23 -14.97 2.58
N MET A 331 15.13 -15.46 1.72
CA MET A 331 16.11 -16.48 2.08
C MET A 331 17.07 -15.97 3.17
N LEU A 332 17.62 -14.76 2.98
CA LEU A 332 18.53 -14.14 3.94
C LEU A 332 17.82 -13.78 5.27
N LEU A 333 16.55 -13.44 5.21
CA LEU A 333 15.76 -13.04 6.38
C LEU A 333 15.31 -14.21 7.25
N ARG A 334 15.23 -15.43 6.71
CA ARG A 334 14.75 -16.63 7.45
C ARG A 334 15.42 -16.84 8.82
N PRO A 335 16.76 -16.81 8.96
CA PRO A 335 17.42 -17.00 10.26
C PRO A 335 17.07 -15.91 11.26
N VAL A 336 16.95 -14.66 10.81
CA VAL A 336 16.58 -13.51 11.66
C VAL A 336 15.15 -13.67 12.18
N ILE A 337 14.22 -14.04 11.32
CA ILE A 337 12.81 -14.29 11.72
C ILE A 337 12.75 -15.42 12.76
N LYS A 338 13.55 -16.49 12.57
CA LYS A 338 13.60 -17.61 13.54
C LYS A 338 14.07 -17.13 14.92
N GLN A 339 15.08 -16.26 14.98
CA GLN A 339 15.57 -15.69 16.25
C GLN A 339 14.51 -14.81 16.92
N ILE A 340 13.87 -13.88 16.18
CA ILE A 340 12.78 -13.04 16.70
C ILE A 340 11.63 -13.90 17.23
N THR A 341 11.32 -15.00 16.53
CA THR A 341 10.24 -15.91 16.92
C THR A 341 10.56 -16.67 18.20
N ASN A 342 11.78 -17.16 18.34
CA ASN A 342 12.24 -17.89 19.52
C ASN A 342 12.28 -16.98 20.75
N TRP A 343 12.82 -15.77 20.61
CA TRP A 343 12.88 -14.79 21.70
C TRP A 343 11.49 -14.47 22.26
N SER A 344 10.51 -14.28 21.40
CA SER A 344 9.13 -13.98 21.81
C SER A 344 8.42 -15.14 22.53
N ASN A 345 8.87 -16.38 22.36
CA ASN A 345 8.34 -17.56 23.06
C ASN A 345 8.99 -17.77 24.44
N VAL A 346 10.24 -17.35 24.60
CA VAL A 346 10.97 -17.43 25.89
C VAL A 346 10.45 -16.37 26.88
N SER A 347 10.12 -15.15 26.40
CA SER A 347 9.55 -14.08 27.24
C SER A 347 8.06 -14.29 27.59
N ALA A 348 7.47 -15.40 27.18
CA ALA A 348 6.09 -15.78 27.48
C ALA A 348 5.97 -16.90 28.55
N LYS A 349 7.12 -17.42 29.03
CA LYS A 349 7.25 -18.30 30.20
C LYS A 349 7.70 -17.49 31.41
#